data_51f7ecc35fa5cbf32474dfa9e88bf031
#
_entry.id   51f7ecc35fa5cbf32474dfa9e88bf031
#
_cell.length_a   1.000
_cell.length_b   1.000
_cell.length_c   1.000
_cell.angle_alpha   90.00
_cell.angle_beta   90.00
_cell.angle_gamma   90.00
#
_symmetry.space_group_name_H-M   'P 1'
#
loop_
_entity.id
_entity.type
_entity.pdbx_description
1 polymer ?
#
loop_
_entity_poly.entity_id
_entity_poly.type
_entity_poly.pdbx_seq_one_letter_code
_entity_poly.pdbx_strand_id
1 'polypeptide(L)'
;VIVESPAKAKTIEKFLGKDFKVMSSYGHIRDLKKKNFGVDLDTFEPQYEIPADKKKVVSELKAQAKKSEAVWLASDEDREGEAISWHLAEVLGLDPKDTRRIVFHEITKPAILAAIEHPRHIDLNLVDAQQARRVLDRLVGFKLSPVLWRKVRPSLSAGRVQSVAVRLIVEREREIQQFKPEASYRVTAVFNVPEKDGSVALLKAELNKRFATKEEAEAFLNDCAKATFNIDNIATRPTKRTPAPPFTTSTLQQEAARKLGYPVAVTMRVAQSLYESGLITYMRTDSMNLSDLCLNSCAPVITNIMGANYHQRRTYHTHAKGAQEAHEAIRPTDMARQTITGDSREQRLYELIWKRTIACQMANAQLERTTVNISVTSATASHNGYYFQATGEVVKFDGFLRVYRESQGDDDNANATDESRLLPPMSEGQNLQNQEIVAQQRFTQQPPRYTEASLVHKLEELGIGRPSTYAPTISTIQNREYVVKEGKFLRITPLGSVVTKLM
;
A
#
# COMPACT_ATOMS: atom_id res chain seq x y z
N VAL A 1 8.34 -27.60 19.31
CA VAL A 1 8.33 -26.50 18.33
C VAL A 1 8.26 -25.17 19.06
N ILE A 2 9.12 -24.22 18.71
CA ILE A 2 9.13 -22.88 19.32
C ILE A 2 8.78 -21.83 18.25
N VAL A 3 7.79 -21.01 18.55
CA VAL A 3 7.32 -19.88 17.71
C VAL A 3 7.42 -18.58 18.49
N GLU A 4 7.23 -17.44 17.83
CA GLU A 4 7.34 -16.12 18.47
C GLU A 4 6.05 -15.64 19.16
N SER A 5 4.88 -16.22 18.84
CA SER A 5 3.57 -15.74 19.32
C SER A 5 2.73 -16.86 19.93
N PRO A 6 2.02 -16.59 21.05
CA PRO A 6 1.12 -17.57 21.65
C PRO A 6 -0.06 -17.97 20.75
N ALA A 7 -0.56 -17.03 19.95
CA ALA A 7 -1.66 -17.31 19.02
C ALA A 7 -1.21 -18.27 17.92
N LYS A 8 -0.02 -18.05 17.35
CA LYS A 8 0.63 -18.94 16.40
C LYS A 8 0.89 -20.33 17.00
N ALA A 9 1.38 -20.38 18.25
CA ALA A 9 1.59 -21.65 18.96
C ALA A 9 0.32 -22.46 19.04
N LYS A 10 -0.79 -21.84 19.46
CA LYS A 10 -2.10 -22.49 19.58
C LYS A 10 -2.64 -23.01 18.25
N THR A 11 -2.42 -22.28 17.16
CA THR A 11 -2.86 -22.69 15.82
C THR A 11 -2.04 -23.88 15.31
N ILE A 12 -0.72 -23.84 15.45
CA ILE A 12 0.19 -24.88 14.96
C ILE A 12 0.04 -26.19 15.79
N GLU A 13 -0.11 -26.07 17.11
CA GLU A 13 -0.28 -27.24 17.98
C GLU A 13 -1.47 -28.13 17.56
N LYS A 14 -2.56 -27.52 17.06
CA LYS A 14 -3.72 -28.25 16.54
C LYS A 14 -3.39 -29.11 15.30
N PHE A 15 -2.37 -28.73 14.53
CA PHE A 15 -2.02 -29.44 13.30
C PHE A 15 -1.02 -30.55 13.51
N LEU A 16 -0.13 -30.44 14.52
CA LEU A 16 1.00 -31.33 14.73
C LEU A 16 0.67 -32.57 15.57
N GLY A 17 -0.41 -32.54 16.34
CA GLY A 17 -0.80 -33.66 17.16
C GLY A 17 -0.04 -33.77 18.50
N LYS A 18 -0.21 -34.93 19.20
CA LYS A 18 0.22 -35.13 20.60
C LYS A 18 1.72 -35.27 20.79
N ASP A 19 2.45 -35.66 19.75
CA ASP A 19 3.90 -35.86 19.81
C ASP A 19 4.70 -34.56 19.82
N PHE A 20 4.03 -33.46 19.55
CA PHE A 20 4.63 -32.12 19.53
C PHE A 20 4.09 -31.24 20.63
N LYS A 21 5.00 -30.62 21.37
CA LYS A 21 4.70 -29.49 22.25
C LYS A 21 5.06 -28.21 21.57
N VAL A 22 4.10 -27.30 21.40
CA VAL A 22 4.34 -25.98 20.78
C VAL A 22 4.37 -24.89 21.85
N MET A 23 5.46 -24.12 21.89
CA MET A 23 5.67 -23.06 22.86
C MET A 23 5.98 -21.73 22.18
N SER A 24 5.73 -20.62 22.88
CA SER A 24 6.02 -19.29 22.39
C SER A 24 7.21 -18.67 23.14
N SER A 25 8.09 -17.98 22.40
CA SER A 25 9.13 -17.11 22.97
C SER A 25 8.62 -15.70 23.32
N TYR A 26 7.39 -15.38 22.92
CA TYR A 26 6.85 -14.01 23.02
C TYR A 26 7.72 -12.96 22.36
N GLY A 27 8.22 -13.26 21.16
CA GLY A 27 9.13 -12.44 20.39
C GLY A 27 10.60 -12.66 20.76
N HIS A 28 11.41 -11.61 20.64
CA HIS A 28 12.84 -11.68 20.97
C HIS A 28 13.09 -11.99 22.44
N ILE A 29 13.98 -12.92 22.72
CA ILE A 29 14.41 -13.34 24.07
C ILE A 29 15.75 -12.75 24.52
N ARG A 30 16.49 -12.15 23.58
CA ARG A 30 17.71 -11.38 23.85
C ARG A 30 17.60 -10.00 23.18
N ASP A 31 18.22 -9.00 23.77
CA ASP A 31 18.42 -7.68 23.15
C ASP A 31 19.82 -7.16 23.49
N LEU A 32 20.25 -6.15 22.75
CA LEU A 32 21.53 -5.47 23.03
C LEU A 32 21.53 -4.93 24.46
N LYS A 33 22.64 -5.10 25.17
CA LYS A 33 22.82 -4.56 26.51
C LYS A 33 22.45 -3.07 26.55
N LYS A 34 21.76 -2.66 27.62
CA LYS A 34 21.37 -1.24 27.81
C LYS A 34 22.58 -0.37 28.19
N LYS A 35 23.55 -0.94 28.91
CA LYS A 35 24.78 -0.26 29.30
C LYS A 35 25.82 -0.30 28.19
N ASN A 36 26.67 0.72 28.11
CA ASN A 36 27.81 0.81 27.19
C ASN A 36 27.42 0.56 25.73
N PHE A 37 26.37 1.19 25.25
CA PHE A 37 25.82 1.00 23.89
C PHE A 37 25.33 -0.40 23.57
N GLY A 38 25.78 -1.43 24.27
CA GLY A 38 25.54 -2.83 23.91
C GLY A 38 26.23 -3.27 22.63
N VAL A 39 27.20 -2.48 22.15
CA VAL A 39 27.99 -2.71 20.94
C VAL A 39 29.40 -2.25 21.24
N ASP A 40 30.39 -3.06 20.90
CA ASP A 40 31.78 -2.63 20.91
C ASP A 40 32.00 -1.58 19.80
N LEU A 41 32.60 -0.43 20.14
CA LEU A 41 32.74 0.66 19.19
C LEU A 41 33.94 0.52 18.23
N ASP A 42 34.84 -0.38 18.50
CA ASP A 42 36.04 -0.64 17.67
C ASP A 42 35.78 -1.81 16.68
N THR A 43 35.12 -2.87 17.16
CA THR A 43 34.85 -4.08 16.37
C THR A 43 33.41 -4.13 15.82
N PHE A 44 32.51 -3.30 16.33
CA PHE A 44 31.07 -3.31 16.08
C PHE A 44 30.36 -4.59 16.52
N GLU A 45 31.00 -5.41 17.36
CA GLU A 45 30.39 -6.64 17.85
C GLU A 45 29.23 -6.35 18.82
N PRO A 46 28.06 -6.96 18.59
CA PRO A 46 26.90 -6.77 19.46
C PRO A 46 27.04 -7.57 20.75
N GLN A 47 26.73 -6.95 21.86
CA GLN A 47 26.68 -7.59 23.18
C GLN A 47 25.22 -7.77 23.60
N TYR A 48 24.80 -9.02 23.69
CA TYR A 48 23.42 -9.37 24.02
C TYR A 48 23.24 -9.71 25.49
N GLU A 49 22.05 -9.44 25.99
CA GLU A 49 21.57 -9.89 27.31
C GLU A 49 20.13 -10.39 27.23
N ILE A 50 19.72 -11.23 28.17
CA ILE A 50 18.33 -11.66 28.34
C ILE A 50 17.66 -10.61 29.23
N PRO A 51 16.64 -9.86 28.72
CA PRO A 51 15.89 -8.91 29.51
C PRO A 51 15.22 -9.56 30.72
N ALA A 52 15.05 -8.81 31.82
CA ALA A 52 14.53 -9.36 33.07
C ALA A 52 13.13 -10.00 32.93
N ASP A 53 12.29 -9.39 32.13
CA ASP A 53 10.93 -9.88 31.79
C ASP A 53 10.92 -11.17 30.97
N LYS A 54 12.04 -11.52 30.31
CA LYS A 54 12.18 -12.72 29.48
C LYS A 54 12.81 -13.91 30.22
N LYS A 55 13.38 -13.70 31.42
CA LYS A 55 14.08 -14.77 32.15
C LYS A 55 13.18 -15.97 32.45
N LYS A 56 11.92 -15.73 32.82
CA LYS A 56 10.95 -16.81 33.10
C LYS A 56 10.66 -17.65 31.86
N VAL A 57 10.34 -16.99 30.73
CA VAL A 57 10.08 -17.67 29.46
C VAL A 57 11.27 -18.50 29.00
N VAL A 58 12.47 -17.93 29.09
CA VAL A 58 13.72 -18.63 28.76
C VAL A 58 13.92 -19.85 29.64
N SER A 59 13.64 -19.75 30.95
CA SER A 59 13.74 -20.89 31.88
C SER A 59 12.77 -22.02 31.52
N GLU A 60 11.52 -21.67 31.18
CA GLU A 60 10.50 -22.62 30.76
C GLU A 60 10.88 -23.32 29.43
N LEU A 61 11.37 -22.54 28.44
CA LEU A 61 11.83 -23.08 27.17
C LEU A 61 13.02 -24.05 27.35
N LYS A 62 14.00 -23.68 28.20
CA LYS A 62 15.14 -24.55 28.54
C LYS A 62 14.71 -25.87 29.21
N ALA A 63 13.76 -25.77 30.16
CA ALA A 63 13.25 -26.94 30.86
C ALA A 63 12.52 -27.88 29.90
N GLN A 64 11.76 -27.35 28.96
CA GLN A 64 11.04 -28.16 27.97
C GLN A 64 12.01 -28.74 26.91
N ALA A 65 12.97 -27.97 26.43
CA ALA A 65 13.95 -28.42 25.45
C ALA A 65 14.74 -29.63 25.95
N LYS A 66 15.13 -29.63 27.24
CA LYS A 66 15.83 -30.77 27.89
C LYS A 66 14.98 -32.03 27.97
N LYS A 67 13.66 -31.93 27.93
CA LYS A 67 12.72 -33.08 27.98
C LYS A 67 12.30 -33.54 26.60
N SER A 68 12.67 -32.80 25.57
CA SER A 68 12.28 -33.08 24.20
C SER A 68 13.39 -33.78 23.45
N GLU A 69 13.05 -34.68 22.57
CA GLU A 69 13.98 -35.42 21.72
C GLU A 69 14.61 -34.51 20.66
N ALA A 70 13.83 -33.56 20.16
CA ALA A 70 14.28 -32.60 19.18
C ALA A 70 13.60 -31.23 19.36
N VAL A 71 14.24 -30.17 18.89
CA VAL A 71 13.71 -28.80 18.94
C VAL A 71 13.63 -28.24 17.51
N TRP A 72 12.42 -27.84 17.11
CA TRP A 72 12.18 -27.10 15.87
C TRP A 72 11.96 -25.63 16.16
N LEU A 73 12.65 -24.76 15.41
CA LEU A 73 12.49 -23.32 15.48
C LEU A 73 11.64 -22.84 14.30
N ALA A 74 10.46 -22.28 14.61
CA ALA A 74 9.38 -22.00 13.68
C ALA A 74 8.92 -20.52 13.71
N SER A 75 9.87 -19.60 13.95
CA SER A 75 9.61 -18.17 13.83
C SER A 75 9.35 -17.77 12.38
N ASP A 76 8.80 -16.56 12.17
CA ASP A 76 8.44 -16.06 10.86
C ASP A 76 9.61 -16.10 9.85
N GLU A 77 9.28 -16.13 8.57
CA GLU A 77 10.26 -16.22 7.48
C GLU A 77 10.73 -14.82 7.05
N ASP A 78 11.15 -14.03 8.00
CA ASP A 78 11.82 -12.76 7.74
C ASP A 78 13.13 -12.66 8.56
N ARG A 79 13.87 -11.56 8.39
CA ARG A 79 15.13 -11.34 9.11
C ARG A 79 14.95 -11.29 10.63
N GLU A 80 13.81 -10.78 11.10
CA GLU A 80 13.53 -10.71 12.53
C GLU A 80 13.25 -12.11 13.09
N GLY A 81 12.46 -12.93 12.38
CA GLY A 81 12.20 -14.32 12.74
C GLY A 81 13.47 -15.17 12.69
N GLU A 82 14.35 -14.97 11.71
CA GLU A 82 15.62 -15.66 11.62
C GLU A 82 16.52 -15.31 12.81
N ALA A 83 16.60 -14.04 13.20
CA ALA A 83 17.33 -13.61 14.38
C ALA A 83 16.73 -14.16 15.69
N ILE A 84 15.39 -14.26 15.80
CA ILE A 84 14.73 -14.91 16.94
C ILE A 84 15.15 -16.37 17.05
N SER A 85 15.13 -17.12 15.94
CA SER A 85 15.57 -18.51 15.89
C SER A 85 17.03 -18.65 16.29
N TRP A 86 17.91 -17.80 15.80
CA TRP A 86 19.32 -17.78 16.17
C TRP A 86 19.52 -17.49 17.65
N HIS A 87 18.85 -16.50 18.20
CA HIS A 87 18.91 -16.20 19.64
C HIS A 87 18.39 -17.35 20.50
N LEU A 88 17.35 -18.06 20.04
CA LEU A 88 16.84 -19.25 20.70
C LEU A 88 17.88 -20.38 20.69
N ALA A 89 18.52 -20.65 19.54
CA ALA A 89 19.55 -21.66 19.42
C ALA A 89 20.70 -21.39 20.41
N GLU A 90 21.22 -20.16 20.43
CA GLU A 90 22.28 -19.73 21.34
C GLU A 90 21.88 -19.93 22.84
N VAL A 91 20.69 -19.48 23.22
CA VAL A 91 20.25 -19.56 24.63
C VAL A 91 19.94 -21.00 25.06
N LEU A 92 19.45 -21.83 24.16
CA LEU A 92 19.15 -23.24 24.43
C LEU A 92 20.38 -24.15 24.30
N GLY A 93 21.52 -23.63 23.82
CA GLY A 93 22.74 -24.39 23.59
C GLY A 93 22.62 -25.35 22.41
N LEU A 94 21.85 -24.98 21.38
CA LEU A 94 21.73 -25.72 20.13
C LEU A 94 22.78 -25.21 19.14
N ASP A 95 23.35 -26.09 18.32
CA ASP A 95 24.22 -25.66 17.23
C ASP A 95 23.38 -25.01 16.10
N PRO A 96 23.59 -23.74 15.79
CA PRO A 96 22.85 -23.08 14.72
C PRO A 96 22.98 -23.75 13.36
N LYS A 97 24.09 -24.47 13.11
CA LYS A 97 24.36 -25.19 11.87
C LYS A 97 23.66 -26.54 11.77
N ASP A 98 23.21 -27.09 12.91
CA ASP A 98 22.52 -28.37 12.98
C ASP A 98 21.07 -28.24 13.53
N THR A 99 20.64 -27.02 13.81
CA THR A 99 19.32 -26.76 14.35
C THR A 99 18.24 -26.88 13.27
N ARG A 100 17.15 -27.57 13.61
CA ARG A 100 15.99 -27.74 12.73
C ARG A 100 15.17 -26.45 12.67
N ARG A 101 15.39 -25.67 11.63
CA ARG A 101 14.63 -24.47 11.31
C ARG A 101 13.54 -24.81 10.30
N ILE A 102 12.29 -24.52 10.61
CA ILE A 102 11.18 -24.64 9.67
C ILE A 102 10.60 -23.28 9.32
N VAL A 103 10.27 -23.12 8.06
CA VAL A 103 9.72 -21.89 7.49
C VAL A 103 8.47 -22.21 6.69
N PHE A 104 7.52 -21.29 6.72
CA PHE A 104 6.27 -21.41 5.99
C PHE A 104 5.68 -20.01 5.76
N HIS A 105 5.06 -19.82 4.60
CA HIS A 105 4.42 -18.56 4.22
C HIS A 105 2.98 -18.44 4.75
N GLU A 106 2.40 -19.57 5.18
CA GLU A 106 1.03 -19.64 5.67
C GLU A 106 0.92 -20.67 6.80
N ILE A 107 0.01 -20.44 7.73
CA ILE A 107 -0.23 -21.33 8.86
C ILE A 107 -1.43 -22.24 8.52
N THR A 108 -1.20 -23.18 7.61
CA THR A 108 -2.15 -24.22 7.23
C THR A 108 -1.59 -25.60 7.60
N LYS A 109 -2.47 -26.59 7.80
CA LYS A 109 -2.01 -27.94 8.14
C LYS A 109 -1.06 -28.52 7.11
N PRO A 110 -1.33 -28.46 5.79
CA PRO A 110 -0.40 -28.98 4.78
C PRO A 110 0.96 -28.27 4.81
N ALA A 111 0.98 -26.93 4.93
CA ALA A 111 2.22 -26.15 4.94
C ALA A 111 3.08 -26.47 6.17
N ILE A 112 2.45 -26.60 7.35
CA ILE A 112 3.17 -26.94 8.59
C ILE A 112 3.73 -28.35 8.54
N LEU A 113 2.96 -29.35 8.06
CA LEU A 113 3.45 -30.72 7.94
C LEU A 113 4.60 -30.83 6.95
N ALA A 114 4.50 -30.19 5.79
CA ALA A 114 5.58 -30.13 4.80
C ALA A 114 6.85 -29.48 5.38
N ALA A 115 6.69 -28.41 6.18
CA ALA A 115 7.84 -27.74 6.80
C ALA A 115 8.53 -28.64 7.86
N ILE A 116 7.79 -29.44 8.60
CA ILE A 116 8.36 -30.44 9.54
C ILE A 116 9.15 -31.53 8.81
N GLU A 117 8.66 -31.97 7.64
CA GLU A 117 9.33 -32.99 6.82
C GLU A 117 10.59 -32.46 6.14
N HIS A 118 10.65 -31.14 5.88
CA HIS A 118 11.76 -30.50 5.16
C HIS A 118 12.38 -29.33 5.95
N PRO A 119 12.97 -29.60 7.14
CA PRO A 119 13.63 -28.54 7.90
C PRO A 119 14.91 -28.08 7.18
N ARG A 120 15.26 -26.82 7.37
CA ARG A 120 16.54 -26.26 6.97
C ARG A 120 17.39 -25.86 8.19
N HIS A 121 18.56 -25.34 7.94
CA HIS A 121 19.36 -24.70 8.97
C HIS A 121 19.02 -23.22 9.09
N ILE A 122 19.48 -22.58 10.18
CA ILE A 122 19.39 -21.13 10.34
C ILE A 122 20.24 -20.46 9.25
N ASP A 123 19.65 -19.50 8.54
CA ASP A 123 20.38 -18.67 7.55
C ASP A 123 21.15 -17.58 8.27
N LEU A 124 22.45 -17.80 8.46
CA LEU A 124 23.34 -16.87 9.15
C LEU A 124 23.51 -15.55 8.39
N ASN A 125 23.34 -15.52 7.07
CA ASN A 125 23.39 -14.27 6.32
C ASN A 125 22.20 -13.36 6.64
N LEU A 126 21.01 -13.93 6.84
CA LEU A 126 19.85 -13.18 7.30
C LEU A 126 20.02 -12.71 8.75
N VAL A 127 20.62 -13.53 9.61
CA VAL A 127 20.96 -13.16 10.99
C VAL A 127 21.92 -11.97 10.99
N ASP A 128 23.01 -12.05 10.22
CA ASP A 128 24.01 -10.98 10.11
C ASP A 128 23.41 -9.69 9.55
N ALA A 129 22.53 -9.80 8.56
CA ALA A 129 21.83 -8.64 8.03
C ALA A 129 20.91 -7.97 9.07
N GLN A 130 20.24 -8.74 9.92
CA GLN A 130 19.44 -8.22 11.03
C GLN A 130 20.33 -7.60 12.11
N GLN A 131 21.42 -8.26 12.50
CA GLN A 131 22.37 -7.75 13.48
C GLN A 131 23.02 -6.44 13.02
N ALA A 132 23.51 -6.38 11.78
CA ALA A 132 24.11 -5.18 11.20
C ALA A 132 23.14 -4.00 11.26
N ARG A 133 21.87 -4.25 10.91
CA ARG A 133 20.83 -3.24 11.03
C ARG A 133 20.58 -2.82 12.47
N ARG A 134 20.50 -3.78 13.40
CA ARG A 134 20.27 -3.51 14.83
C ARG A 134 21.40 -2.66 15.43
N VAL A 135 22.65 -3.03 15.10
CA VAL A 135 23.85 -2.29 15.51
C VAL A 135 23.84 -0.88 14.93
N LEU A 136 23.59 -0.73 13.64
CA LEU A 136 23.53 0.58 12.98
C LEU A 136 22.43 1.49 13.58
N ASP A 137 21.24 0.95 13.81
CA ASP A 137 20.14 1.71 14.45
C ASP A 137 20.51 2.13 15.88
N ARG A 138 21.23 1.28 16.62
CA ARG A 138 21.72 1.59 17.96
C ARG A 138 22.74 2.71 17.91
N LEU A 139 23.74 2.63 17.05
CA LEU A 139 24.80 3.63 16.89
C LEU A 139 24.23 4.99 16.49
N VAL A 140 23.39 5.02 15.44
CA VAL A 140 22.75 6.26 14.99
C VAL A 140 21.90 6.88 16.08
N GLY A 141 21.03 6.08 16.71
CA GLY A 141 20.16 6.57 17.79
C GLY A 141 20.93 7.12 18.98
N PHE A 142 21.97 6.43 19.43
CA PHE A 142 22.77 6.83 20.60
C PHE A 142 23.75 7.99 20.32
N LYS A 143 24.20 8.14 19.09
CA LYS A 143 25.09 9.26 18.69
C LYS A 143 24.29 10.54 18.45
N LEU A 144 23.12 10.45 17.78
CA LEU A 144 22.35 11.61 17.37
C LEU A 144 21.34 12.08 18.42
N SER A 145 20.69 11.17 19.16
CA SER A 145 19.68 11.58 20.15
C SER A 145 20.23 12.51 21.23
N PRO A 146 21.46 12.34 21.79
CA PRO A 146 22.03 13.30 22.73
C PRO A 146 22.27 14.69 22.17
N VAL A 147 22.42 14.84 20.85
CA VAL A 147 22.48 16.18 20.22
C VAL A 147 21.15 16.89 20.38
N LEU A 148 20.05 16.17 20.13
CA LEU A 148 18.70 16.68 20.34
C LEU A 148 18.42 17.02 21.80
N TRP A 149 18.91 16.19 22.74
CA TRP A 149 18.72 16.44 24.18
C TRP A 149 19.41 17.71 24.64
N ARG A 150 20.62 17.97 24.17
CA ARG A 150 21.39 19.16 24.50
C ARG A 150 20.87 20.43 23.85
N LYS A 151 20.34 20.32 22.62
CA LYS A 151 19.96 21.49 21.82
C LYS A 151 18.46 21.81 21.86
N VAL A 152 17.62 20.86 22.21
CA VAL A 152 16.16 21.02 22.24
C VAL A 152 15.57 20.66 23.58
N ARG A 153 15.41 19.37 23.88
CA ARG A 153 14.92 18.85 25.18
C ARG A 153 15.25 17.36 25.36
N PRO A 154 15.28 16.85 26.60
CA PRO A 154 15.44 15.43 26.89
C PRO A 154 14.36 14.56 26.22
N SER A 155 14.62 13.26 26.10
CA SER A 155 13.69 12.23 25.61
C SER A 155 13.35 12.27 24.12
N LEU A 156 13.97 13.15 23.34
CA LEU A 156 13.85 13.11 21.89
C LEU A 156 14.71 11.97 21.31
N SER A 157 14.34 11.47 20.14
CA SER A 157 15.10 10.42 19.46
C SER A 157 15.30 10.74 17.99
N ALA A 158 16.46 10.35 17.48
CA ALA A 158 16.78 10.31 16.07
C ALA A 158 16.93 8.85 15.62
N GLY A 159 16.66 8.59 14.35
CA GLY A 159 16.81 7.27 13.77
C GLY A 159 16.81 7.33 12.25
N ARG A 160 17.45 6.35 11.61
CA ARG A 160 17.68 6.36 10.16
C ARG A 160 16.41 6.53 9.32
N VAL A 161 15.34 5.81 9.65
CA VAL A 161 14.08 5.87 8.89
C VAL A 161 13.17 6.98 9.42
N GLN A 162 13.01 7.07 10.74
CA GLN A 162 12.13 8.07 11.35
C GLN A 162 12.53 9.51 11.03
N SER A 163 13.83 9.83 11.08
CA SER A 163 14.29 11.21 10.80
C SER A 163 14.06 11.58 9.32
N VAL A 164 14.25 10.64 8.41
CA VAL A 164 13.94 10.85 6.99
C VAL A 164 12.44 11.00 6.77
N ALA A 165 11.60 10.22 7.43
CA ALA A 165 10.15 10.35 7.33
C ALA A 165 9.67 11.75 7.80
N VAL A 166 10.23 12.27 8.91
CA VAL A 166 9.94 13.64 9.39
C VAL A 166 10.42 14.67 8.37
N ARG A 167 11.62 14.50 7.81
CA ARG A 167 12.18 15.39 6.78
C ARG A 167 11.29 15.48 5.55
N LEU A 168 10.76 14.37 5.04
CA LEU A 168 9.84 14.37 3.90
C LEU A 168 8.58 15.22 4.16
N ILE A 169 8.05 15.14 5.39
CA ILE A 169 6.89 15.95 5.78
C ILE A 169 7.26 17.44 5.87
N VAL A 170 8.45 17.76 6.41
CA VAL A 170 8.95 19.15 6.46
C VAL A 170 9.16 19.72 5.05
N GLU A 171 9.76 18.94 4.16
CA GLU A 171 9.97 19.34 2.77
C GLU A 171 8.64 19.61 2.05
N ARG A 172 7.65 18.72 2.24
CA ARG A 172 6.30 18.91 1.71
C ARG A 172 5.62 20.17 2.28
N GLU A 173 5.76 20.46 3.54
CA GLU A 173 5.21 21.67 4.14
C GLU A 173 5.88 22.94 3.58
N ARG A 174 7.20 22.89 3.28
CA ARG A 174 7.90 23.98 2.60
C ARG A 174 7.40 24.18 1.15
N GLU A 175 7.20 23.10 0.41
CA GLU A 175 6.60 23.14 -0.92
C GLU A 175 5.23 23.83 -0.89
N ILE A 176 4.38 23.49 0.09
CA ILE A 176 3.07 24.10 0.28
C ILE A 176 3.17 25.58 0.59
N GLN A 177 4.10 25.99 1.49
CA GLN A 177 4.29 27.38 1.88
C GLN A 177 4.87 28.24 0.76
N GLN A 178 5.69 27.67 -0.11
CA GLN A 178 6.29 28.36 -1.25
C GLN A 178 5.40 28.35 -2.50
N PHE A 179 4.35 27.54 -2.48
CA PHE A 179 3.46 27.41 -3.60
C PHE A 179 2.72 28.73 -3.89
N LYS A 180 2.80 29.17 -5.14
CA LYS A 180 2.08 30.33 -5.64
C LYS A 180 1.00 29.84 -6.60
N PRO A 181 -0.29 30.01 -6.25
CA PRO A 181 -1.35 29.59 -7.15
C PRO A 181 -1.36 30.47 -8.41
N GLU A 182 -1.36 29.80 -9.56
CA GLU A 182 -1.52 30.45 -10.87
C GLU A 182 -2.96 30.34 -11.31
N ALA A 183 -3.55 31.47 -11.69
CA ALA A 183 -4.90 31.53 -12.20
C ALA A 183 -4.94 31.14 -13.67
N SER A 184 -5.95 30.40 -14.06
CA SER A 184 -6.31 30.16 -15.47
C SER A 184 -7.82 30.09 -15.62
N TYR A 185 -8.32 30.37 -16.80
CA TYR A 185 -9.73 30.30 -17.12
C TYR A 185 -10.01 29.04 -17.94
N ARG A 186 -10.80 28.15 -17.35
CA ARG A 186 -11.31 26.94 -17.98
C ARG A 186 -12.66 27.25 -18.59
N VAL A 187 -12.84 26.97 -19.87
CA VAL A 187 -14.10 27.19 -20.56
C VAL A 187 -14.82 25.85 -20.74
N THR A 188 -16.05 25.79 -20.32
CA THR A 188 -16.94 24.64 -20.49
C THR A 188 -18.21 25.07 -21.21
N ALA A 189 -18.75 24.17 -22.02
CA ALA A 189 -20.01 24.37 -22.73
C ALA A 189 -20.98 23.24 -22.44
N VAL A 190 -22.26 23.58 -22.49
CA VAL A 190 -23.38 22.62 -22.49
C VAL A 190 -24.10 22.78 -23.82
N PHE A 191 -24.14 21.72 -24.61
CA PHE A 191 -24.83 21.68 -25.90
C PHE A 191 -26.11 20.85 -25.81
N ASN A 192 -27.13 21.28 -26.55
CA ASN A 192 -28.35 20.55 -26.77
C ASN A 192 -28.17 19.55 -27.92
N VAL A 193 -28.41 18.29 -27.65
CA VAL A 193 -28.41 17.23 -28.65
C VAL A 193 -29.82 16.69 -28.81
N PRO A 194 -30.48 16.93 -29.93
CA PRO A 194 -31.81 16.39 -30.20
C PRO A 194 -31.77 14.86 -30.30
N GLU A 195 -32.66 14.17 -29.60
CA GLU A 195 -32.85 12.73 -29.68
C GLU A 195 -33.98 12.34 -30.63
N LYS A 196 -34.01 11.08 -31.07
CA LYS A 196 -35.01 10.58 -32.05
C LYS A 196 -36.43 10.58 -31.52
N ASP A 197 -36.60 10.54 -30.21
CA ASP A 197 -37.92 10.58 -29.53
C ASP A 197 -38.47 12.02 -29.31
N GLY A 198 -37.71 13.03 -29.76
CA GLY A 198 -38.04 14.44 -29.57
C GLY A 198 -37.52 15.03 -28.24
N SER A 199 -36.87 14.23 -27.40
CA SER A 199 -36.18 14.73 -26.21
C SER A 199 -34.86 15.43 -26.57
N VAL A 200 -34.33 16.21 -25.63
CA VAL A 200 -33.04 16.88 -25.78
C VAL A 200 -32.06 16.41 -24.70
N ALA A 201 -31.01 15.76 -25.12
CA ALA A 201 -29.94 15.39 -24.20
C ALA A 201 -28.91 16.53 -24.07
N LEU A 202 -28.29 16.64 -22.92
CA LEU A 202 -27.26 17.64 -22.63
C LEU A 202 -25.85 17.06 -22.79
N LEU A 203 -25.07 17.67 -23.66
CA LEU A 203 -23.68 17.31 -23.88
C LEU A 203 -22.76 18.35 -23.22
N LYS A 204 -22.05 17.96 -22.16
CA LYS A 204 -21.03 18.79 -21.53
C LYS A 204 -19.70 18.60 -22.22
N ALA A 205 -19.06 19.68 -22.60
CA ALA A 205 -17.76 19.70 -23.25
C ALA A 205 -16.84 20.75 -22.65
N GLU A 206 -15.54 20.55 -22.76
CA GLU A 206 -14.50 21.46 -22.30
C GLU A 206 -13.68 21.95 -23.51
N LEU A 207 -13.36 23.24 -23.50
CA LEU A 207 -12.49 23.80 -24.52
C LEU A 207 -11.06 23.21 -24.40
N ASN A 208 -10.45 22.89 -25.51
CA ASN A 208 -9.09 22.34 -25.61
C ASN A 208 -7.99 23.34 -25.16
N LYS A 209 -8.36 24.56 -24.83
CA LYS A 209 -7.46 25.62 -24.38
C LYS A 209 -7.94 26.27 -23.08
N ARG A 210 -7.00 26.64 -22.23
CA ARG A 210 -7.22 27.50 -21.08
C ARG A 210 -6.64 28.90 -21.37
N PHE A 211 -7.33 29.90 -20.89
CA PHE A 211 -6.86 31.30 -21.02
C PHE A 211 -6.12 31.72 -19.75
N ALA A 212 -5.08 32.57 -19.94
CA ALA A 212 -4.28 33.07 -18.82
C ALA A 212 -4.97 34.25 -18.13
N THR A 213 -5.71 35.07 -18.88
CA THR A 213 -6.35 36.28 -18.37
C THR A 213 -7.87 36.25 -18.54
N LYS A 214 -8.53 37.10 -17.76
CA LYS A 214 -9.99 37.26 -17.84
C LYS A 214 -10.41 37.86 -19.18
N GLU A 215 -9.64 38.85 -19.67
CA GLU A 215 -9.89 39.55 -20.90
C GLU A 215 -9.85 38.60 -22.10
N GLU A 216 -8.90 37.69 -22.15
CA GLU A 216 -8.82 36.67 -23.20
C GLU A 216 -10.05 35.75 -23.17
N ALA A 217 -10.47 35.31 -21.96
CA ALA A 217 -11.63 34.45 -21.79
C ALA A 217 -12.94 35.18 -22.17
N GLU A 218 -13.11 36.43 -21.78
CA GLU A 218 -14.26 37.26 -22.15
C GLU A 218 -14.32 37.52 -23.66
N ALA A 219 -13.18 37.81 -24.31
CA ALA A 219 -13.12 37.98 -25.77
C ALA A 219 -13.60 36.70 -26.47
N PHE A 220 -13.14 35.51 -26.01
CA PHE A 220 -13.57 34.24 -26.56
C PHE A 220 -15.07 33.99 -26.34
N LEU A 221 -15.61 34.29 -25.14
CA LEU A 221 -17.06 34.11 -24.85
C LEU A 221 -17.92 35.04 -25.74
N ASN A 222 -17.48 36.28 -25.98
CA ASN A 222 -18.18 37.21 -26.84
C ASN A 222 -18.22 36.73 -28.30
N ASP A 223 -17.13 36.09 -28.77
CA ASP A 223 -17.09 35.48 -30.10
C ASP A 223 -17.99 34.22 -30.16
N CYS A 224 -18.03 33.43 -29.11
CA CYS A 224 -18.93 32.26 -29.01
C CYS A 224 -20.41 32.64 -29.12
N ALA A 225 -20.82 33.80 -28.67
CA ALA A 225 -22.19 34.29 -28.80
C ALA A 225 -22.68 34.40 -30.25
N LYS A 226 -21.78 34.48 -31.20
CA LYS A 226 -22.06 34.60 -32.64
C LYS A 226 -21.51 33.41 -33.45
N ALA A 227 -20.87 32.45 -32.78
CA ALA A 227 -20.28 31.27 -33.40
C ALA A 227 -21.32 30.17 -33.68
N THR A 228 -20.98 29.33 -34.64
CA THR A 228 -21.67 28.05 -34.86
C THR A 228 -20.83 26.89 -34.36
N PHE A 229 -21.47 25.88 -33.86
CA PHE A 229 -20.82 24.71 -33.25
C PHE A 229 -21.21 23.46 -34.04
N ASN A 230 -20.24 22.82 -34.65
CA ASN A 230 -20.47 21.60 -35.41
C ASN A 230 -19.62 20.45 -34.86
N ILE A 231 -20.17 19.26 -34.85
CA ILE A 231 -19.41 18.06 -34.53
C ILE A 231 -18.44 17.79 -35.69
N ASP A 232 -17.18 18.00 -35.44
CA ASP A 232 -16.12 17.86 -36.44
C ASP A 232 -15.62 16.41 -36.56
N ASN A 233 -15.50 15.74 -35.41
CA ASN A 233 -15.01 14.37 -35.35
C ASN A 233 -15.61 13.61 -34.18
N ILE A 234 -15.97 12.33 -34.39
CA ILE A 234 -16.36 11.37 -33.37
C ILE A 234 -15.42 10.18 -33.45
N ALA A 235 -14.50 10.08 -32.50
CA ALA A 235 -13.54 9.00 -32.43
C ALA A 235 -13.89 8.03 -31.30
N THR A 236 -14.22 6.80 -31.64
CA THR A 236 -14.46 5.72 -30.66
C THR A 236 -13.29 4.77 -30.68
N ARG A 237 -12.70 4.51 -29.51
CA ARG A 237 -11.55 3.64 -29.35
C ARG A 237 -11.79 2.63 -28.24
N PRO A 238 -11.51 1.33 -28.47
CA PRO A 238 -11.51 0.35 -27.38
C PRO A 238 -10.37 0.65 -26.42
N THR A 239 -10.66 0.60 -25.13
CA THR A 239 -9.69 0.72 -24.04
C THR A 239 -9.80 -0.47 -23.12
N LYS A 240 -8.72 -0.80 -22.42
CA LYS A 240 -8.67 -1.91 -21.47
C LYS A 240 -8.15 -1.39 -20.13
N ARG A 241 -8.79 -1.81 -19.05
CA ARG A 241 -8.25 -1.65 -17.70
C ARG A 241 -7.79 -3.00 -17.18
N THR A 242 -6.58 -3.06 -16.65
CA THR A 242 -6.00 -4.27 -16.06
C THR A 242 -6.15 -4.23 -14.55
N PRO A 243 -6.36 -5.38 -13.89
CA PRO A 243 -6.39 -5.43 -12.44
C PRO A 243 -5.01 -5.14 -11.86
N ALA A 244 -5.01 -4.53 -10.68
CA ALA A 244 -3.80 -4.31 -9.92
C ALA A 244 -3.24 -5.64 -9.37
N PRO A 245 -1.89 -5.74 -9.12
CA PRO A 245 -1.26 -6.90 -8.51
C PRO A 245 -1.84 -7.25 -7.14
N PRO A 246 -1.64 -8.47 -6.62
CA PRO A 246 -2.00 -8.81 -5.26
C PRO A 246 -1.24 -7.93 -4.25
N PHE A 247 -1.72 -7.90 -3.02
CA PHE A 247 -1.17 -6.99 -2.01
C PHE A 247 0.24 -7.34 -1.56
N THR A 248 1.08 -6.31 -1.53
CA THR A 248 2.26 -6.21 -0.65
C THR A 248 1.86 -5.56 0.68
N THR A 249 2.75 -5.54 1.67
CA THR A 249 2.52 -4.79 2.91
C THR A 249 2.18 -3.33 2.65
N SER A 250 2.93 -2.67 1.78
CA SER A 250 2.73 -1.26 1.45
C SER A 250 1.38 -1.01 0.81
N THR A 251 1.04 -1.75 -0.22
CA THR A 251 -0.24 -1.57 -0.94
C THR A 251 -1.45 -1.94 -0.09
N LEU A 252 -1.33 -2.95 0.80
CA LEU A 252 -2.38 -3.26 1.77
C LEU A 252 -2.60 -2.10 2.75
N GLN A 253 -1.54 -1.52 3.29
CA GLN A 253 -1.62 -0.38 4.19
C GLN A 253 -2.30 0.83 3.52
N GLN A 254 -1.95 1.11 2.27
CA GLN A 254 -2.53 2.19 1.49
C GLN A 254 -4.03 1.99 1.22
N GLU A 255 -4.41 0.83 0.72
CA GLU A 255 -5.81 0.54 0.39
C GLU A 255 -6.69 0.40 1.65
N ALA A 256 -6.19 -0.20 2.73
CA ALA A 256 -6.92 -0.26 3.99
C ALA A 256 -7.13 1.13 4.60
N ALA A 257 -6.16 2.03 4.49
CA ALA A 257 -6.32 3.41 4.94
C ALA A 257 -7.37 4.16 4.12
N ARG A 258 -7.37 4.00 2.79
CA ARG A 258 -8.30 4.69 1.87
C ARG A 258 -9.73 4.11 1.95
N LYS A 259 -9.87 2.80 1.90
CA LYS A 259 -11.19 2.12 1.82
C LYS A 259 -11.83 1.84 3.16
N LEU A 260 -11.02 1.50 4.17
CA LEU A 260 -11.51 1.10 5.48
C LEU A 260 -11.30 2.17 6.55
N GLY A 261 -10.51 3.21 6.25
CA GLY A 261 -10.13 4.24 7.22
C GLY A 261 -9.20 3.71 8.32
N TYR A 262 -8.50 2.60 8.09
CA TYR A 262 -7.60 2.01 9.09
C TYR A 262 -6.26 2.72 9.13
N PRO A 263 -5.81 3.22 10.29
CA PRO A 263 -4.42 3.62 10.46
C PRO A 263 -3.48 2.45 10.12
N VAL A 264 -2.29 2.77 9.64
CA VAL A 264 -1.30 1.78 9.21
C VAL A 264 -0.98 0.76 10.33
N ALA A 265 -0.87 1.22 11.58
CA ALA A 265 -0.64 0.37 12.74
C ALA A 265 -1.82 -0.59 13.02
N VAL A 266 -3.05 -0.14 12.80
CA VAL A 266 -4.26 -0.98 12.96
C VAL A 266 -4.29 -2.04 11.86
N THR A 267 -4.03 -1.65 10.61
CA THR A 267 -3.95 -2.59 9.47
C THR A 267 -2.98 -3.73 9.76
N MET A 268 -1.77 -3.41 10.24
CA MET A 268 -0.76 -4.44 10.53
C MET A 268 -1.13 -5.33 11.72
N ARG A 269 -1.77 -4.78 12.74
CA ARG A 269 -2.26 -5.59 13.87
C ARG A 269 -3.34 -6.57 13.45
N VAL A 270 -4.30 -6.11 12.65
CA VAL A 270 -5.39 -6.96 12.14
C VAL A 270 -4.84 -8.02 11.17
N ALA A 271 -3.92 -7.63 10.26
CA ALA A 271 -3.27 -8.57 9.36
C ALA A 271 -2.46 -9.64 10.13
N GLN A 272 -1.77 -9.27 11.20
CA GLN A 272 -1.07 -10.21 12.09
C GLN A 272 -2.04 -11.23 12.69
N SER A 273 -3.20 -10.79 13.19
CA SER A 273 -4.23 -11.68 13.74
C SER A 273 -4.77 -12.66 12.69
N LEU A 274 -5.04 -12.17 11.47
CA LEU A 274 -5.48 -13.01 10.35
C LEU A 274 -4.43 -14.07 9.97
N TYR A 275 -3.16 -13.68 9.90
CA TYR A 275 -2.05 -14.59 9.63
C TYR A 275 -1.91 -15.66 10.72
N GLU A 276 -1.85 -15.25 11.98
CA GLU A 276 -1.72 -16.18 13.13
C GLU A 276 -2.90 -17.15 13.26
N SER A 277 -4.07 -16.76 12.76
CA SER A 277 -5.25 -17.61 12.65
C SER A 277 -5.25 -18.52 11.43
N GLY A 278 -4.24 -18.42 10.56
CA GLY A 278 -4.11 -19.22 9.35
C GLY A 278 -5.05 -18.81 8.22
N LEU A 279 -5.56 -17.58 8.23
CA LEU A 279 -6.55 -17.10 7.25
C LEU A 279 -5.91 -16.41 6.04
N ILE A 280 -4.73 -15.81 6.21
CA ILE A 280 -3.96 -15.17 5.14
C ILE A 280 -2.49 -15.63 5.19
N THR A 281 -1.77 -15.41 4.10
CA THR A 281 -0.31 -15.55 4.03
C THR A 281 0.39 -14.50 4.87
N TYR A 282 1.71 -14.64 5.03
CA TYR A 282 2.52 -13.73 5.81
C TYR A 282 2.38 -12.28 5.35
N MET A 283 2.05 -11.38 6.28
CA MET A 283 1.65 -10.01 5.97
C MET A 283 2.81 -9.02 5.81
N ARG A 284 4.05 -9.40 6.13
CA ARG A 284 5.25 -8.56 5.94
C ARG A 284 6.02 -9.00 4.72
N THR A 285 5.54 -8.62 3.56
CA THR A 285 6.11 -8.98 2.27
C THR A 285 6.11 -7.80 1.30
N ASP A 286 7.12 -7.71 0.49
CA ASP A 286 7.21 -6.85 -0.69
C ASP A 286 7.01 -7.64 -2.00
N SER A 287 6.73 -8.94 -1.88
CA SER A 287 6.47 -9.81 -3.01
C SER A 287 5.05 -9.64 -3.57
N MET A 288 4.94 -9.70 -4.88
CA MET A 288 3.68 -9.79 -5.63
C MET A 288 3.45 -11.20 -6.20
N ASN A 289 4.33 -12.16 -5.91
CA ASN A 289 4.21 -13.52 -6.43
C ASN A 289 3.04 -14.25 -5.77
N LEU A 290 2.38 -15.11 -6.54
CA LEU A 290 1.38 -16.05 -6.05
C LEU A 290 1.83 -17.48 -6.38
N SER A 291 1.68 -18.39 -5.43
CA SER A 291 1.99 -19.81 -5.66
C SER A 291 1.04 -20.43 -6.67
N ASP A 292 1.49 -21.50 -7.32
CA ASP A 292 0.65 -22.27 -8.22
C ASP A 292 -0.61 -22.84 -7.54
N LEU A 293 -0.51 -23.17 -6.25
CA LEU A 293 -1.66 -23.59 -5.44
C LEU A 293 -2.73 -22.49 -5.40
N CYS A 294 -2.34 -21.24 -5.13
CA CYS A 294 -3.25 -20.10 -5.13
C CYS A 294 -3.83 -19.86 -6.53
N LEU A 295 -2.97 -19.80 -7.56
CA LEU A 295 -3.39 -19.55 -8.93
C LEU A 295 -4.40 -20.60 -9.42
N ASN A 296 -4.16 -21.88 -9.10
CA ASN A 296 -5.05 -22.98 -9.46
C ASN A 296 -6.38 -22.95 -8.68
N SER A 297 -6.37 -22.47 -7.44
CA SER A 297 -7.58 -22.35 -6.61
C SER A 297 -8.47 -21.15 -7.01
N CYS A 298 -7.91 -20.11 -7.61
CA CYS A 298 -8.68 -18.94 -8.08
C CYS A 298 -9.59 -19.29 -9.27
N ALA A 299 -9.13 -20.13 -10.19
CA ALA A 299 -9.87 -20.47 -11.41
C ALA A 299 -11.28 -21.03 -11.16
N PRO A 300 -11.45 -22.09 -10.34
CA PRO A 300 -12.79 -22.63 -10.07
C PRO A 300 -13.66 -21.63 -9.29
N VAL A 301 -13.10 -20.85 -8.38
CA VAL A 301 -13.85 -19.85 -7.61
C VAL A 301 -14.42 -18.78 -8.55
N ILE A 302 -13.60 -18.22 -9.44
CA ILE A 302 -14.04 -17.21 -10.41
C ILE A 302 -15.09 -17.80 -11.37
N THR A 303 -14.81 -18.99 -11.90
CA THR A 303 -15.69 -19.64 -12.87
C THR A 303 -17.06 -19.95 -12.28
N ASN A 304 -17.10 -20.45 -11.03
CA ASN A 304 -18.35 -20.79 -10.37
C ASN A 304 -19.20 -19.59 -9.98
N ILE A 305 -18.55 -18.47 -9.61
CA ILE A 305 -19.28 -17.27 -9.15
C ILE A 305 -19.70 -16.37 -10.32
N MET A 306 -18.87 -16.26 -11.37
CA MET A 306 -19.02 -15.24 -12.40
C MET A 306 -19.04 -15.79 -13.82
N GLY A 307 -18.54 -16.99 -14.04
CA GLY A 307 -18.41 -17.60 -15.36
C GLY A 307 -16.96 -17.65 -15.88
N ALA A 308 -16.69 -18.59 -16.78
CA ALA A 308 -15.34 -18.87 -17.28
C ALA A 308 -14.68 -17.68 -18.01
N ASN A 309 -15.48 -16.81 -18.64
CA ASN A 309 -15.00 -15.62 -19.33
C ASN A 309 -14.42 -14.55 -18.41
N TYR A 310 -14.68 -14.64 -17.11
CA TYR A 310 -14.10 -13.73 -16.11
C TYR A 310 -12.72 -14.17 -15.59
N HIS A 311 -12.30 -15.42 -15.84
CA HIS A 311 -11.00 -15.89 -15.40
C HIS A 311 -9.91 -15.59 -16.42
N GLN A 312 -8.79 -15.05 -15.94
CA GLN A 312 -7.55 -14.89 -16.69
C GLN A 312 -6.36 -15.07 -15.77
N ARG A 313 -5.69 -16.22 -15.89
CA ARG A 313 -4.47 -16.49 -15.09
C ARG A 313 -3.39 -15.45 -15.41
N ARG A 314 -2.80 -14.86 -14.34
CA ARG A 314 -1.66 -13.94 -14.41
C ARG A 314 -0.61 -14.30 -13.38
N THR A 315 0.62 -14.13 -13.78
CA THR A 315 1.78 -14.18 -12.89
C THR A 315 2.32 -12.77 -12.70
N TYR A 316 2.74 -12.45 -11.51
CA TYR A 316 3.35 -11.17 -11.16
C TYR A 316 4.76 -11.42 -10.66
N HIS A 317 5.69 -10.55 -11.03
CA HIS A 317 7.08 -10.62 -10.60
C HIS A 317 7.44 -9.36 -9.83
N THR A 318 8.19 -9.54 -8.76
CA THR A 318 8.64 -8.44 -7.92
C THR A 318 9.90 -7.84 -8.52
N HIS A 319 9.90 -6.53 -8.76
CA HIS A 319 11.05 -5.80 -9.32
C HIS A 319 11.83 -5.01 -8.26
N ALA A 320 11.44 -5.05 -7.00
CA ALA A 320 12.11 -4.31 -5.94
C ALA A 320 13.52 -4.85 -5.66
N LYS A 321 14.54 -3.98 -5.73
CA LYS A 321 15.92 -4.36 -5.36
C LYS A 321 15.95 -4.79 -3.89
N GLY A 322 16.39 -6.03 -3.64
CA GLY A 322 16.47 -6.61 -2.30
C GLY A 322 15.15 -7.13 -1.75
N ALA A 323 14.14 -7.33 -2.60
CA ALA A 323 12.96 -8.11 -2.26
C ALA A 323 13.34 -9.54 -1.90
N GLN A 324 12.66 -10.13 -0.92
CA GLN A 324 12.80 -11.54 -0.61
C GLN A 324 11.93 -12.33 -1.59
N GLU A 325 12.52 -12.78 -2.70
CA GLU A 325 11.82 -13.45 -3.81
C GLU A 325 11.12 -14.76 -3.38
N ALA A 326 11.54 -15.34 -2.26
CA ALA A 326 10.91 -16.54 -1.70
C ALA A 326 9.51 -16.30 -1.11
N HIS A 327 9.15 -15.06 -0.83
CA HIS A 327 7.85 -14.73 -0.22
C HIS A 327 6.73 -14.67 -1.26
N GLU A 328 5.53 -15.04 -0.85
CA GLU A 328 4.29 -14.76 -1.57
C GLU A 328 3.74 -13.38 -1.24
N ALA A 329 2.82 -12.90 -2.08
CA ALA A 329 1.95 -11.77 -1.79
C ALA A 329 1.00 -12.08 -0.62
N ILE A 330 0.39 -11.04 -0.07
CA ILE A 330 -0.66 -11.18 0.96
C ILE A 330 -1.95 -11.65 0.28
N ARG A 331 -2.38 -12.86 0.61
CA ARG A 331 -3.58 -13.50 0.05
C ARG A 331 -4.30 -14.37 1.07
N PRO A 332 -5.57 -14.71 0.87
CA PRO A 332 -6.24 -15.76 1.65
C PRO A 332 -5.54 -17.12 1.47
N THR A 333 -5.51 -17.93 2.52
CA THR A 333 -4.99 -19.30 2.46
C THR A 333 -5.97 -20.25 1.75
N ASP A 334 -7.26 -19.91 1.79
CA ASP A 334 -8.34 -20.65 1.13
C ASP A 334 -9.18 -19.67 0.28
N MET A 335 -9.03 -19.74 -1.03
CA MET A 335 -9.73 -18.84 -1.97
C MET A 335 -11.24 -19.14 -2.06
N ALA A 336 -11.70 -20.33 -1.67
CA ALA A 336 -13.13 -20.66 -1.61
C ALA A 336 -13.84 -19.94 -0.45
N ARG A 337 -13.10 -19.52 0.57
CA ARG A 337 -13.61 -18.80 1.73
C ARG A 337 -13.69 -17.30 1.44
N GLN A 338 -14.85 -16.83 1.03
CA GLN A 338 -15.06 -15.42 0.70
C GLN A 338 -15.17 -14.49 1.92
N THR A 339 -15.69 -15.02 3.02
CA THR A 339 -15.93 -14.30 4.28
C THR A 339 -15.46 -15.11 5.46
N ILE A 340 -15.18 -14.41 6.56
CA ILE A 340 -14.80 -15.02 7.84
C ILE A 340 -15.74 -14.57 8.94
N THR A 341 -15.78 -15.31 10.03
CA THR A 341 -16.41 -14.93 11.30
C THR A 341 -15.37 -14.28 12.21
N GLY A 342 -15.78 -13.43 13.15
CA GLY A 342 -14.89 -12.80 14.11
C GLY A 342 -15.11 -11.29 14.24
N ASP A 343 -14.07 -10.58 14.62
CA ASP A 343 -14.09 -9.11 14.74
C ASP A 343 -14.39 -8.43 13.40
N SER A 344 -15.20 -7.36 13.43
CA SER A 344 -15.61 -6.64 12.22
C SER A 344 -14.44 -6.05 11.44
N ARG A 345 -13.34 -5.69 12.10
CA ARG A 345 -12.13 -5.18 11.44
C ARG A 345 -11.40 -6.31 10.70
N GLU A 346 -11.35 -7.50 11.29
CA GLU A 346 -10.79 -8.69 10.65
C GLU A 346 -11.60 -9.08 9.42
N GLN A 347 -12.94 -9.11 9.54
CA GLN A 347 -13.83 -9.40 8.42
C GLN A 347 -13.62 -8.43 7.24
N ARG A 348 -13.59 -7.14 7.50
CA ARG A 348 -13.41 -6.11 6.47
C ARG A 348 -12.04 -6.15 5.81
N LEU A 349 -10.98 -6.37 6.58
CA LEU A 349 -9.63 -6.48 6.03
C LEU A 349 -9.45 -7.77 5.22
N TYR A 350 -9.99 -8.89 5.71
CA TYR A 350 -9.99 -10.17 4.99
C TYR A 350 -10.73 -10.05 3.65
N GLU A 351 -11.92 -9.44 3.65
CA GLU A 351 -12.71 -9.21 2.44
C GLU A 351 -11.95 -8.35 1.42
N LEU A 352 -11.25 -7.31 1.88
CA LEU A 352 -10.40 -6.47 1.03
C LEU A 352 -9.28 -7.29 0.38
N ILE A 353 -8.61 -8.13 1.14
CA ILE A 353 -7.52 -9.01 0.67
C ILE A 353 -8.08 -10.04 -0.32
N TRP A 354 -9.20 -10.68 0.00
CA TRP A 354 -9.84 -11.66 -0.87
C TRP A 354 -10.23 -11.05 -2.22
N LYS A 355 -10.93 -9.90 -2.18
CA LYS A 355 -11.36 -9.19 -3.41
C LYS A 355 -10.18 -8.81 -4.29
N ARG A 356 -9.09 -8.32 -3.71
CA ARG A 356 -7.88 -7.95 -4.46
C ARG A 356 -7.24 -9.17 -5.11
N THR A 357 -7.13 -10.28 -4.36
CA THR A 357 -6.53 -11.53 -4.86
C THR A 357 -7.36 -12.14 -5.98
N ILE A 358 -8.67 -12.21 -5.82
CA ILE A 358 -9.56 -12.69 -6.90
C ILE A 358 -9.47 -11.78 -8.12
N ALA A 359 -9.59 -10.47 -7.93
CA ALA A 359 -9.56 -9.49 -9.02
C ALA A 359 -8.28 -9.57 -9.85
N CYS A 360 -7.12 -9.82 -9.22
CA CYS A 360 -5.86 -9.93 -9.95
C CYS A 360 -5.80 -11.16 -10.89
N GLN A 361 -6.67 -12.16 -10.71
CA GLN A 361 -6.80 -13.34 -11.56
C GLN A 361 -8.04 -13.28 -12.48
N MET A 362 -8.70 -12.12 -12.56
CA MET A 362 -9.86 -11.91 -13.43
C MET A 362 -9.47 -11.26 -14.75
N ALA A 363 -10.31 -11.42 -15.74
CA ALA A 363 -10.16 -10.80 -17.06
C ALA A 363 -10.15 -9.27 -16.98
N ASN A 364 -9.46 -8.65 -17.93
CA ASN A 364 -9.45 -7.20 -18.07
C ASN A 364 -10.86 -6.66 -18.27
N ALA A 365 -11.13 -5.49 -17.73
CA ALA A 365 -12.31 -4.73 -18.14
C ALA A 365 -12.09 -4.17 -19.56
N GLN A 366 -13.11 -4.31 -20.39
CA GLN A 366 -13.13 -3.78 -21.74
C GLN A 366 -14.09 -2.60 -21.79
N LEU A 367 -13.58 -1.47 -22.21
CA LEU A 367 -14.31 -0.21 -22.26
C LEU A 367 -14.21 0.35 -23.68
N GLU A 368 -15.15 1.17 -24.01
CA GLU A 368 -15.16 1.91 -25.25
C GLU A 368 -15.20 3.39 -24.89
N ARG A 369 -14.15 4.10 -25.27
CA ARG A 369 -14.04 5.54 -25.03
C ARG A 369 -14.36 6.30 -26.30
N THR A 370 -15.39 7.14 -26.23
CA THR A 370 -15.78 8.02 -27.32
C THR A 370 -15.35 9.44 -27.01
N THR A 371 -14.65 10.05 -27.95
CA THR A 371 -14.25 11.46 -27.88
C THR A 371 -14.94 12.20 -29.01
N VAL A 372 -15.62 13.28 -28.70
CA VAL A 372 -16.33 14.14 -29.64
C VAL A 372 -15.65 15.50 -29.66
N ASN A 373 -15.19 15.94 -30.81
CA ASN A 373 -14.64 17.26 -31.01
C ASN A 373 -15.68 18.15 -31.70
N ILE A 374 -15.97 19.29 -31.10
CA ILE A 374 -16.96 20.26 -31.58
C ILE A 374 -16.21 21.52 -31.98
N SER A 375 -16.17 21.82 -33.27
CA SER A 375 -15.52 22.99 -33.78
C SER A 375 -16.27 24.27 -33.45
N VAL A 376 -15.51 25.35 -33.26
CA VAL A 376 -16.04 26.73 -33.05
C VAL A 376 -15.80 27.51 -34.32
N THR A 377 -16.83 27.75 -35.08
CA THR A 377 -16.75 28.55 -36.30
C THR A 377 -17.23 29.98 -35.99
N SER A 378 -16.30 30.88 -35.85
CA SER A 378 -16.54 32.33 -35.61
C SER A 378 -16.13 33.16 -36.80
N ALA A 379 -16.73 34.34 -36.92
CA ALA A 379 -16.33 35.32 -37.94
C ALA A 379 -14.93 35.93 -37.72
N THR A 380 -14.35 35.74 -36.55
CA THR A 380 -12.99 36.20 -36.22
C THR A 380 -12.02 35.03 -36.37
N ALA A 381 -11.01 35.19 -37.22
CA ALA A 381 -9.99 34.19 -37.53
C ALA A 381 -9.07 33.83 -36.34
N SER A 382 -9.23 34.48 -35.20
CA SER A 382 -8.36 34.32 -34.01
C SER A 382 -8.53 32.98 -33.25
N HIS A 383 -9.55 32.16 -33.58
CA HIS A 383 -9.85 30.91 -32.86
C HIS A 383 -9.63 29.64 -33.68
N ASN A 384 -8.82 29.73 -34.73
CA ASN A 384 -8.43 28.55 -35.51
C ASN A 384 -7.73 27.54 -34.64
N GLY A 385 -8.28 26.29 -34.61
CA GLY A 385 -7.76 25.20 -33.81
C GLY A 385 -8.37 25.12 -32.39
N TYR A 386 -9.32 25.98 -32.05
CA TYR A 386 -10.11 25.83 -30.81
C TYR A 386 -11.31 24.95 -31.07
N TYR A 387 -11.49 23.98 -30.20
CA TYR A 387 -12.63 23.07 -30.22
C TYR A 387 -13.05 22.69 -28.79
N PHE A 388 -14.31 22.44 -28.61
CA PHE A 388 -14.80 21.82 -27.40
C PHE A 388 -14.70 20.30 -27.52
N GLN A 389 -14.26 19.65 -26.46
CA GLN A 389 -14.14 18.20 -26.41
C GLN A 389 -15.08 17.63 -25.35
N ALA A 390 -15.91 16.69 -25.74
CA ALA A 390 -16.70 15.84 -24.87
C ALA A 390 -16.11 14.41 -24.88
N THR A 391 -16.07 13.79 -23.72
CA THR A 391 -15.57 12.41 -23.61
C THR A 391 -16.60 11.57 -22.85
N GLY A 392 -16.91 10.41 -23.36
CA GLY A 392 -17.72 9.39 -22.70
C GLY A 392 -17.01 8.06 -22.69
N GLU A 393 -17.36 7.23 -21.71
CA GLU A 393 -16.79 5.88 -21.59
C GLU A 393 -17.93 4.89 -21.29
N VAL A 394 -17.96 3.79 -22.01
CA VAL A 394 -18.95 2.72 -21.84
C VAL A 394 -18.23 1.45 -21.49
N VAL A 395 -18.65 0.79 -20.43
CA VAL A 395 -18.15 -0.53 -20.04
C VAL A 395 -18.84 -1.58 -20.91
N LYS A 396 -18.09 -2.24 -21.80
CA LYS A 396 -18.59 -3.34 -22.62
C LYS A 396 -18.53 -4.68 -21.89
N PHE A 397 -17.47 -4.86 -21.11
CA PHE A 397 -17.28 -6.01 -20.23
C PHE A 397 -16.58 -5.52 -18.96
N ASP A 398 -17.22 -5.74 -17.82
CA ASP A 398 -16.74 -5.21 -16.54
C ASP A 398 -15.49 -5.94 -16.00
N GLY A 399 -15.29 -7.21 -16.37
CA GLY A 399 -14.12 -7.98 -15.96
C GLY A 399 -13.90 -7.90 -14.45
N PHE A 400 -12.67 -7.61 -14.04
CA PHE A 400 -12.30 -7.49 -12.63
C PHE A 400 -13.02 -6.35 -11.87
N LEU A 401 -13.49 -5.31 -12.56
CA LEU A 401 -14.20 -4.19 -11.95
C LEU A 401 -15.51 -4.62 -11.26
N ARG A 402 -16.02 -5.80 -11.60
CA ARG A 402 -17.19 -6.40 -10.93
C ARG A 402 -16.94 -6.70 -9.46
N VAL A 403 -15.70 -6.99 -9.10
CA VAL A 403 -15.30 -7.37 -7.72
C VAL A 403 -14.54 -6.27 -7.03
N TYR A 404 -13.65 -5.60 -7.75
CA TYR A 404 -12.68 -4.70 -7.14
C TYR A 404 -12.39 -3.48 -8.00
N ARG A 405 -12.47 -2.31 -7.39
CA ARG A 405 -11.96 -1.05 -7.94
C ARG A 405 -10.91 -0.51 -7.00
N GLU A 406 -9.75 -0.17 -7.52
CA GLU A 406 -8.68 0.43 -6.75
C GLU A 406 -9.06 1.86 -6.33
N SER A 407 -8.61 2.28 -5.14
CA SER A 407 -8.79 3.67 -4.71
C SER A 407 -7.89 4.59 -5.52
N GLN A 408 -8.39 5.75 -5.89
CA GLN A 408 -7.56 6.78 -6.49
C GLN A 408 -6.56 7.33 -5.46
N GLY A 409 -5.36 7.70 -5.90
CA GLY A 409 -4.35 8.34 -5.06
C GLY A 409 -4.84 9.69 -4.51
N ASP A 410 -4.28 10.13 -3.39
CA ASP A 410 -4.60 11.44 -2.82
C ASP A 410 -4.24 12.61 -3.77
N ASP A 411 -3.35 12.37 -4.72
CA ASP A 411 -2.91 13.33 -5.74
C ASP A 411 -3.85 13.36 -6.98
N ASP A 412 -4.70 12.34 -7.17
CA ASP A 412 -5.55 12.18 -8.36
C ASP A 412 -6.91 12.90 -8.27
N ASN A 413 -7.23 13.52 -7.13
CA ASN A 413 -8.53 14.19 -6.91
C ASN A 413 -8.81 15.40 -7.83
N ALA A 414 -7.83 15.84 -8.62
CA ALA A 414 -8.02 17.00 -9.51
C ALA A 414 -8.79 16.67 -10.81
N ASN A 415 -8.89 15.40 -11.19
CA ASN A 415 -9.46 14.98 -12.48
C ASN A 415 -10.44 13.80 -12.37
N ALA A 416 -11.09 13.60 -11.22
CA ALA A 416 -12.17 12.61 -11.09
C ALA A 416 -13.33 13.01 -12.03
N THR A 417 -13.21 12.65 -13.27
CA THR A 417 -14.32 12.68 -14.22
C THR A 417 -15.26 11.55 -13.83
N ASP A 418 -16.49 11.91 -13.67
CA ASP A 418 -17.65 11.05 -13.42
C ASP A 418 -17.55 9.78 -14.29
N GLU A 419 -17.37 8.63 -13.66
CA GLU A 419 -17.21 7.35 -14.35
C GLU A 419 -18.48 7.02 -15.10
N SER A 420 -18.33 6.62 -16.37
CA SER A 420 -19.40 6.17 -17.29
C SER A 420 -20.45 7.22 -17.64
N ARG A 421 -20.05 8.31 -18.30
CA ARG A 421 -21.01 9.13 -19.04
C ARG A 421 -21.28 8.49 -20.39
N LEU A 422 -22.50 8.00 -20.53
CA LEU A 422 -23.02 7.67 -21.86
C LEU A 422 -23.18 8.99 -22.64
N LEU A 423 -22.56 9.09 -23.80
CA LEU A 423 -22.82 10.21 -24.68
C LEU A 423 -24.11 9.96 -25.46
N PRO A 424 -24.92 11.00 -25.71
CA PRO A 424 -26.11 10.86 -26.57
C PRO A 424 -25.70 10.47 -28.01
N PRO A 425 -26.59 9.84 -28.77
CA PRO A 425 -26.34 9.52 -30.18
C PRO A 425 -26.10 10.81 -30.98
N MET A 426 -25.01 10.87 -31.73
CA MET A 426 -24.60 12.03 -32.50
C MET A 426 -23.98 11.62 -33.82
N SER A 427 -23.88 12.55 -34.76
CA SER A 427 -23.26 12.35 -36.07
C SER A 427 -22.26 13.45 -36.39
N GLU A 428 -21.20 13.09 -37.11
CA GLU A 428 -20.27 14.11 -37.65
C GLU A 428 -20.99 15.07 -38.59
N GLY A 429 -20.62 16.35 -38.55
CA GLY A 429 -21.29 17.41 -39.27
C GLY A 429 -22.56 17.94 -38.60
N GLN A 430 -23.03 17.35 -37.52
CA GLN A 430 -24.22 17.81 -36.79
C GLN A 430 -23.97 19.17 -36.16
N ASN A 431 -24.88 20.12 -36.43
CA ASN A 431 -24.88 21.44 -35.78
C ASN A 431 -25.50 21.33 -34.39
N LEU A 432 -24.83 21.91 -33.40
CA LEU A 432 -25.26 21.91 -32.01
C LEU A 432 -25.63 23.33 -31.56
N GLN A 433 -26.70 23.43 -30.83
CA GLN A 433 -27.06 24.67 -30.14
C GLN A 433 -26.45 24.66 -28.73
N ASN A 434 -25.71 25.67 -28.39
CA ASN A 434 -25.20 25.85 -27.04
C ASN A 434 -26.32 26.33 -26.12
N GLN A 435 -26.49 25.67 -24.99
CA GLN A 435 -27.36 26.13 -23.92
C GLN A 435 -26.63 27.14 -23.02
N GLU A 436 -25.37 26.84 -22.74
CA GLU A 436 -24.54 27.64 -21.86
C GLU A 436 -23.04 27.46 -22.23
N ILE A 437 -22.29 28.55 -22.20
CA ILE A 437 -20.82 28.54 -22.28
C ILE A 437 -20.29 29.39 -21.15
N VAL A 438 -19.44 28.82 -20.27
CA VAL A 438 -18.95 29.49 -19.07
C VAL A 438 -17.45 29.42 -18.99
N ALA A 439 -16.83 30.54 -18.67
CA ALA A 439 -15.43 30.60 -18.27
C ALA A 439 -15.32 30.61 -16.74
N GLN A 440 -14.68 29.62 -16.17
CA GLN A 440 -14.45 29.53 -14.73
C GLN A 440 -13.00 29.76 -14.40
N GLN A 441 -12.74 30.69 -13.51
CA GLN A 441 -11.39 30.86 -12.95
C GLN A 441 -11.03 29.65 -12.12
N ARG A 442 -9.89 29.07 -12.41
CA ARG A 442 -9.29 27.94 -11.69
C ARG A 442 -7.88 28.29 -11.29
N PHE A 443 -7.50 27.86 -10.10
CA PHE A 443 -6.14 28.03 -9.61
C PHE A 443 -5.46 26.67 -9.60
N THR A 444 -4.16 26.66 -9.90
CA THR A 444 -3.34 25.48 -9.65
C THR A 444 -3.44 25.12 -8.17
N GLN A 445 -3.50 23.82 -7.87
CA GLN A 445 -3.61 23.35 -6.51
C GLN A 445 -2.23 23.12 -5.90
N GLN A 446 -2.07 23.52 -4.65
CA GLN A 446 -0.87 23.18 -3.88
C GLN A 446 -0.75 21.67 -3.71
N PRO A 447 0.48 21.12 -3.60
CA PRO A 447 0.65 19.69 -3.33
C PRO A 447 -0.06 19.31 -2.02
N PRO A 448 -0.77 18.18 -1.98
CA PRO A 448 -1.46 17.76 -0.76
C PRO A 448 -0.46 17.37 0.32
N ARG A 449 -0.83 17.56 1.58
CA ARG A 449 -0.08 17.01 2.70
C ARG A 449 -0.13 15.48 2.66
N TYR A 450 0.92 14.87 3.20
CA TYR A 450 0.93 13.42 3.33
C TYR A 450 -0.19 12.92 4.25
N THR A 451 -0.85 11.85 3.82
CA THR A 451 -1.59 10.94 4.69
C THR A 451 -0.65 9.81 5.13
N GLU A 452 -1.06 8.96 6.08
CA GLU A 452 -0.26 7.76 6.40
C GLU A 452 -0.04 6.89 5.14
N ALA A 453 -1.07 6.74 4.30
CA ALA A 453 -1.01 5.99 3.06
C ALA A 453 -0.01 6.57 2.05
N SER A 454 -0.08 7.86 1.77
CA SER A 454 0.80 8.50 0.79
C SER A 454 2.24 8.62 1.32
N LEU A 455 2.44 8.70 2.64
CA LEU A 455 3.78 8.65 3.23
C LEU A 455 4.40 7.24 3.09
N VAL A 456 3.63 6.17 3.32
CA VAL A 456 4.10 4.80 3.08
C VAL A 456 4.48 4.62 1.61
N HIS A 457 3.63 5.09 0.69
CA HIS A 457 3.93 5.04 -0.74
C HIS A 457 5.24 5.77 -1.08
N LYS A 458 5.43 6.97 -0.54
CA LYS A 458 6.65 7.76 -0.76
C LYS A 458 7.90 7.12 -0.18
N LEU A 459 7.81 6.52 0.99
CA LEU A 459 8.92 5.75 1.59
C LEU A 459 9.29 4.54 0.73
N GLU A 460 8.30 3.80 0.23
CA GLU A 460 8.51 2.67 -0.67
C GLU A 460 9.16 3.10 -1.99
N GLU A 461 8.63 4.15 -2.63
CA GLU A 461 9.17 4.73 -3.88
C GLU A 461 10.66 5.10 -3.73
N LEU A 462 11.03 5.69 -2.60
CA LEU A 462 12.41 6.08 -2.30
C LEU A 462 13.29 4.93 -1.80
N GLY A 463 12.74 3.73 -1.62
CA GLY A 463 13.45 2.57 -1.07
C GLY A 463 13.80 2.72 0.42
N ILE A 464 13.10 3.61 1.15
CA ILE A 464 13.33 3.93 2.56
C ILE A 464 12.40 3.08 3.43
N GLY A 465 12.98 2.34 4.37
CA GLY A 465 12.24 1.39 5.19
C GLY A 465 12.04 0.05 4.49
N ARG A 466 11.22 -0.79 5.11
CA ARG A 466 10.85 -2.14 4.66
C ARG A 466 9.47 -2.48 5.24
N PRO A 467 8.82 -3.56 4.79
CA PRO A 467 7.52 -4.00 5.32
C PRO A 467 7.42 -4.01 6.86
N SER A 468 8.49 -4.40 7.54
CA SER A 468 8.54 -4.43 9.02
C SER A 468 8.66 -3.05 9.67
N THR A 469 8.97 -1.97 8.95
CA THR A 469 9.31 -0.66 9.53
C THR A 469 8.34 0.47 9.20
N TYR A 470 7.49 0.34 8.20
CA TYR A 470 6.56 1.42 7.83
C TYR A 470 5.65 1.81 9.00
N ALA A 471 4.90 0.85 9.54
CA ALA A 471 3.99 1.10 10.64
C ALA A 471 4.70 1.59 11.93
N PRO A 472 5.79 0.96 12.40
CA PRO A 472 6.55 1.47 13.54
C PRO A 472 7.09 2.89 13.35
N THR A 473 7.56 3.23 12.13
CA THR A 473 8.07 4.57 11.85
C THR A 473 6.98 5.62 11.97
N ILE A 474 5.82 5.39 11.34
CA ILE A 474 4.68 6.31 11.39
C ILE A 474 4.17 6.49 12.83
N SER A 475 4.09 5.40 13.59
CA SER A 475 3.72 5.48 15.02
C SER A 475 4.76 6.25 15.82
N THR A 476 6.04 6.02 15.58
CA THR A 476 7.14 6.68 16.33
C THR A 476 7.15 8.18 16.12
N ILE A 477 7.03 8.67 14.90
CA ILE A 477 7.07 10.12 14.63
C ILE A 477 5.86 10.86 15.21
N GLN A 478 4.72 10.19 15.34
CA GLN A 478 3.54 10.72 16.03
C GLN A 478 3.70 10.67 17.55
N ASN A 479 4.13 9.54 18.11
CA ASN A 479 4.35 9.38 19.55
C ASN A 479 5.44 10.31 20.11
N ARG A 480 6.40 10.72 19.27
CA ARG A 480 7.44 11.69 19.60
C ARG A 480 6.99 13.15 19.41
N GLU A 481 5.76 13.35 19.01
CA GLU A 481 5.18 14.67 18.72
C GLU A 481 5.95 15.45 17.63
N TYR A 482 6.70 14.77 16.77
CA TYR A 482 7.33 15.43 15.62
C TYR A 482 6.28 15.75 14.56
N VAL A 483 5.25 14.94 14.49
CA VAL A 483 4.14 15.03 13.55
C VAL A 483 2.84 14.80 14.32
N VAL A 484 1.80 15.53 13.95
CA VAL A 484 0.44 15.32 14.45
C VAL A 484 -0.48 14.94 13.30
N LYS A 485 -1.49 14.14 13.60
CA LYS A 485 -2.52 13.78 12.63
C LYS A 485 -3.72 14.70 12.79
N GLU A 486 -4.01 15.49 11.76
CA GLU A 486 -5.20 16.35 11.67
C GLU A 486 -6.13 15.82 10.57
N GLY A 487 -7.26 15.25 10.97
CA GLY A 487 -8.13 14.52 10.05
C GLY A 487 -7.39 13.33 9.45
N LYS A 488 -7.23 13.30 8.14
CA LYS A 488 -6.45 12.27 7.42
C LYS A 488 -4.98 12.66 7.19
N PHE A 489 -4.61 13.92 7.40
CA PHE A 489 -3.29 14.45 7.04
C PHE A 489 -2.30 14.44 8.20
N LEU A 490 -1.03 14.26 7.86
CA LEU A 490 0.11 14.39 8.76
C LEU A 490 0.66 15.81 8.67
N ARG A 491 0.67 16.54 9.80
CA ARG A 491 1.23 17.88 9.89
C ARG A 491 2.49 17.89 10.74
N ILE A 492 3.47 18.63 10.28
CA ILE A 492 4.70 18.85 11.03
C ILE A 492 4.41 19.77 12.23
N THR A 493 4.99 19.45 13.38
CA THR A 493 4.97 20.32 14.54
C THR A 493 6.18 21.29 14.53
N PRO A 494 6.15 22.37 15.30
CA PRO A 494 7.35 23.20 15.51
C PRO A 494 8.55 22.39 15.99
N LEU A 495 8.31 21.41 16.88
CA LEU A 495 9.33 20.48 17.37
C LEU A 495 9.93 19.64 16.22
N GLY A 496 9.10 19.06 15.36
CA GLY A 496 9.55 18.28 14.22
C GLY A 496 10.39 19.11 13.23
N SER A 497 10.01 20.36 13.01
CA SER A 497 10.77 21.31 12.17
C SER A 497 12.16 21.60 12.75
N VAL A 498 12.25 21.83 14.07
CA VAL A 498 13.53 22.07 14.74
C VAL A 498 14.42 20.83 14.69
N VAL A 499 13.86 19.65 14.97
CA VAL A 499 14.60 18.38 14.92
C VAL A 499 15.16 18.14 13.51
N THR A 500 14.38 18.40 12.45
CA THR A 500 14.85 18.23 11.06
C THR A 500 16.00 19.20 10.70
N LYS A 501 16.00 20.42 11.26
CA LYS A 501 17.11 21.38 11.04
C LYS A 501 18.42 20.96 11.68
N LEU A 502 18.36 20.15 12.75
CA LEU A 502 19.52 19.70 13.51
C LEU A 502 20.07 18.35 13.04
N MET A 503 19.30 17.62 12.22
CA MET A 503 19.64 16.32 11.64
C MET A 503 20.07 16.43 10.18
#